data_1a415488dea9ac46c7b64e80860e2fa0
#
_entry.id   1a415488dea9ac46c7b64e80860e2fa0
#
_cell.length_a   1.000
_cell.length_b   1.000
_cell.length_c   1.000
_cell.angle_alpha   90.00
_cell.angle_beta   90.00
_cell.angle_gamma   90.00
#
_symmetry.space_group_name_H-M   'P 1'
#
loop_
_entity.id
_entity.type
_entity.pdbx_description
1 polymer ?
#
loop_
_entity_poly.entity_id
_entity_poly.type
_entity_poly.pdbx_seq_one_letter_code
_entity_poly.pdbx_strand_id
1 'polypeptide(L)'
;VSSVIGNALTFFFFEGPVQPELTIGDSFWYSIISITTIGYGDYSASTLGSRIGTVIFIVLVGLVAFTTTAGMMVDWIFDLRMREQTGMATVQSKGHLLIINFPNETRVRHIVEEFVSDENHKKVDIVVVTDTIQTMPFSHSNVSFVRGSPLEEETYQRAQLDRASRAIILSTSYNDPNSDSVVASVASVIHNLSPHVRVVAECMSINHDLLFANLKDI
;
A
#
# COMPACT_ATOMS: atom_id res chain seq x y z
N VAL A 1 -8.08 -5.07 26.90
CA VAL A 1 -7.23 -5.41 28.06
C VAL A 1 -8.06 -5.31 29.35
N SER A 2 -8.72 -4.17 29.64
CA SER A 2 -9.50 -3.97 30.88
C SER A 2 -10.61 -5.02 31.10
N SER A 3 -11.33 -5.43 30.05
CA SER A 3 -12.38 -6.44 30.15
C SER A 3 -11.86 -7.83 30.48
N VAL A 4 -10.71 -8.21 29.91
CA VAL A 4 -10.04 -9.48 30.20
C VAL A 4 -9.60 -9.52 31.65
N ILE A 5 -8.95 -8.45 32.14
CA ILE A 5 -8.51 -8.33 33.51
C ILE A 5 -9.71 -8.37 34.48
N GLY A 6 -10.75 -7.57 34.18
CA GLY A 6 -11.96 -7.54 35.00
C GLY A 6 -12.67 -8.89 35.10
N ASN A 7 -12.80 -9.59 33.95
CA ASN A 7 -13.35 -10.94 33.95
C ASN A 7 -12.48 -11.95 34.71
N ALA A 8 -11.16 -11.93 34.49
CA ALA A 8 -10.25 -12.87 35.15
C ALA A 8 -10.30 -12.73 36.69
N LEU A 9 -10.29 -11.49 37.18
CA LEU A 9 -10.39 -11.24 38.63
C LEU A 9 -11.76 -11.67 39.18
N THR A 10 -12.84 -11.35 38.46
CA THR A 10 -14.20 -11.77 38.88
C THR A 10 -14.32 -13.28 38.84
N PHE A 11 -13.83 -13.94 37.81
CA PHE A 11 -13.87 -15.38 37.68
C PHE A 11 -13.07 -16.06 38.79
N PHE A 12 -11.84 -15.60 39.04
CA PHE A 12 -11.00 -16.11 40.12
C PHE A 12 -11.66 -15.98 41.51
N PHE A 13 -12.24 -14.79 41.76
CA PHE A 13 -12.87 -14.50 43.04
C PHE A 13 -14.10 -15.40 43.35
N PHE A 14 -14.94 -15.63 42.33
CA PHE A 14 -16.18 -16.41 42.52
C PHE A 14 -16.02 -17.90 42.29
N GLU A 15 -15.12 -18.36 41.39
CA GLU A 15 -14.90 -19.77 41.12
C GLU A 15 -13.82 -20.40 42.02
N GLY A 16 -12.83 -19.65 42.50
CA GLY A 16 -11.77 -20.16 43.38
C GLY A 16 -12.28 -20.94 44.61
N PRO A 17 -13.34 -20.51 45.34
CA PRO A 17 -13.91 -21.25 46.42
C PRO A 17 -14.55 -22.60 46.01
N VAL A 18 -14.99 -22.76 44.76
CA VAL A 18 -15.65 -23.95 44.21
C VAL A 18 -14.65 -24.86 43.50
N GLN A 19 -13.59 -24.27 42.98
CA GLN A 19 -12.50 -24.95 42.26
C GLN A 19 -11.14 -24.59 42.92
N PRO A 20 -10.74 -25.30 44.00
CA PRO A 20 -9.55 -24.95 44.78
C PRO A 20 -8.24 -25.02 43.99
N GLU A 21 -8.20 -25.76 42.89
CA GLU A 21 -7.03 -25.87 42.00
C GLU A 21 -6.93 -24.71 40.97
N LEU A 22 -7.96 -23.87 40.87
CA LEU A 22 -8.01 -22.75 39.94
C LEU A 22 -6.97 -21.70 40.29
N THR A 23 -6.09 -21.41 39.32
CA THR A 23 -5.09 -20.35 39.46
C THR A 23 -5.57 -19.07 38.82
N ILE A 24 -4.93 -17.95 39.17
CA ILE A 24 -5.17 -16.68 38.48
C ILE A 24 -4.82 -16.77 36.99
N GLY A 25 -3.81 -17.60 36.64
CA GLY A 25 -3.42 -17.83 35.23
C GLY A 25 -4.54 -18.52 34.46
N ASP A 26 -5.21 -19.51 35.04
CA ASP A 26 -6.36 -20.19 34.42
C ASP A 26 -7.54 -19.24 34.22
N SER A 27 -7.74 -18.30 35.12
CA SER A 27 -8.77 -17.28 35.03
C SER A 27 -8.50 -16.30 33.88
N PHE A 28 -7.23 -15.94 33.66
CA PHE A 28 -6.82 -15.16 32.48
C PHE A 28 -6.99 -15.97 31.20
N TRP A 29 -6.57 -17.24 31.20
CA TRP A 29 -6.76 -18.15 30.08
C TRP A 29 -8.23 -18.25 29.70
N TYR A 30 -9.11 -18.55 30.65
CA TYR A 30 -10.58 -18.59 30.46
C TYR A 30 -11.08 -17.29 29.83
N SER A 31 -10.64 -16.14 30.32
CA SER A 31 -11.07 -14.83 29.80
C SER A 31 -10.63 -14.60 28.37
N ILE A 32 -9.40 -15.01 27.99
CA ILE A 32 -8.87 -14.87 26.65
C ILE A 32 -9.59 -15.77 25.66
N ILE A 33 -9.76 -17.07 26.00
CA ILE A 33 -10.45 -18.02 25.10
C ILE A 33 -11.94 -17.71 24.95
N SER A 34 -12.55 -17.09 25.98
CA SER A 34 -13.94 -16.66 25.92
C SER A 34 -14.14 -15.43 25.06
N ILE A 35 -13.31 -14.38 25.20
CA ILE A 35 -13.41 -13.15 24.40
C ILE A 35 -13.07 -13.38 22.91
N THR A 36 -12.17 -14.32 22.62
CA THR A 36 -11.82 -14.73 21.26
C THR A 36 -12.81 -15.73 20.66
N THR A 37 -13.84 -16.10 21.42
CA THR A 37 -14.89 -17.05 21.01
C THR A 37 -14.39 -18.46 20.69
N ILE A 38 -13.17 -18.82 21.11
CA ILE A 38 -12.61 -20.17 20.93
C ILE A 38 -13.32 -21.18 21.83
N GLY A 39 -13.40 -20.88 23.13
CA GLY A 39 -14.18 -21.63 24.11
C GLY A 39 -13.87 -23.13 24.19
N TYR A 40 -12.65 -23.53 24.57
CA TYR A 40 -12.27 -24.94 24.68
C TYR A 40 -13.12 -25.73 25.66
N GLY A 41 -13.75 -25.06 26.65
CA GLY A 41 -14.62 -25.71 27.64
C GLY A 41 -13.86 -26.40 28.79
N ASP A 42 -12.57 -26.20 28.89
CA ASP A 42 -11.70 -26.66 29.96
C ASP A 42 -12.01 -25.95 31.29
N TYR A 43 -12.36 -24.68 31.22
CA TYR A 43 -12.91 -23.89 32.33
C TYR A 43 -14.26 -23.32 31.95
N SER A 44 -15.18 -23.24 32.94
CA SER A 44 -16.52 -22.69 32.73
C SER A 44 -17.05 -22.00 34.00
N ALA A 45 -17.81 -20.92 33.80
CA ALA A 45 -18.48 -20.20 34.88
C ALA A 45 -19.60 -21.05 35.50
N SER A 46 -19.40 -21.54 36.71
CA SER A 46 -20.37 -22.38 37.43
C SER A 46 -21.20 -21.56 38.43
N THR A 47 -20.57 -20.57 39.08
CA THR A 47 -21.24 -19.74 40.08
C THR A 47 -22.01 -18.57 39.43
N LEU A 48 -23.03 -18.05 40.12
CA LEU A 48 -23.80 -16.92 39.63
C LEU A 48 -22.91 -15.67 39.44
N GLY A 49 -21.97 -15.41 40.36
CA GLY A 49 -21.07 -14.26 40.29
C GLY A 49 -20.15 -14.31 39.09
N SER A 50 -19.54 -15.43 38.79
CA SER A 50 -18.67 -15.63 37.64
C SER A 50 -19.43 -15.52 36.30
N ARG A 51 -20.69 -16.03 36.25
CA ARG A 51 -21.57 -15.91 35.08
C ARG A 51 -21.93 -14.46 34.81
N ILE A 52 -22.32 -13.68 35.83
CA ILE A 52 -22.62 -12.27 35.70
C ILE A 52 -21.36 -11.50 35.24
N GLY A 53 -20.20 -11.77 35.86
CA GLY A 53 -18.92 -11.18 35.46
C GLY A 53 -18.60 -11.44 34.00
N THR A 54 -18.73 -12.68 33.56
CA THR A 54 -18.50 -13.07 32.15
C THR A 54 -19.43 -12.34 31.19
N VAL A 55 -20.72 -12.23 31.51
CA VAL A 55 -21.68 -11.47 30.67
C VAL A 55 -21.27 -10.01 30.60
N ILE A 56 -20.94 -9.37 31.70
CA ILE A 56 -20.60 -7.93 31.71
C ILE A 56 -19.25 -7.72 30.99
N PHE A 57 -18.19 -8.38 31.39
CA PHE A 57 -16.85 -8.10 30.93
C PHE A 57 -16.53 -8.73 29.57
N ILE A 58 -17.01 -9.94 29.27
CA ILE A 58 -16.73 -10.60 28.00
C ILE A 58 -17.79 -10.27 26.95
N VAL A 59 -19.08 -10.47 27.26
CA VAL A 59 -20.13 -10.32 26.25
C VAL A 59 -20.43 -8.85 25.95
N LEU A 60 -20.73 -8.02 26.98
CA LEU A 60 -21.16 -6.63 26.76
C LEU A 60 -20.01 -5.70 26.43
N VAL A 61 -18.85 -5.85 27.07
CA VAL A 61 -17.71 -4.95 26.89
C VAL A 61 -16.65 -5.58 25.99
N GLY A 62 -16.26 -6.81 26.28
CA GLY A 62 -15.14 -7.46 25.65
C GLY A 62 -15.37 -7.78 24.17
N LEU A 63 -16.52 -8.40 23.84
CA LEU A 63 -16.84 -8.76 22.47
C LEU A 63 -16.98 -7.55 21.58
N VAL A 64 -17.63 -6.48 22.04
CA VAL A 64 -17.73 -5.22 21.28
C VAL A 64 -16.35 -4.63 21.04
N ALA A 65 -15.51 -4.54 22.08
CA ALA A 65 -14.16 -3.99 21.94
C ALA A 65 -13.29 -4.85 21.00
N PHE A 66 -13.39 -6.18 21.12
CA PHE A 66 -12.63 -7.11 20.26
C PHE A 66 -13.04 -6.99 18.78
N THR A 67 -14.34 -7.03 18.49
CA THR A 67 -14.85 -6.94 17.11
C THR A 67 -14.54 -5.59 16.48
N THR A 68 -14.65 -4.49 17.26
CA THR A 68 -14.29 -3.15 16.78
C THR A 68 -12.80 -3.05 16.45
N THR A 69 -11.92 -3.57 17.31
CA THR A 69 -10.48 -3.56 17.08
C THR A 69 -10.11 -4.42 15.88
N ALA A 70 -10.71 -5.60 15.74
CA ALA A 70 -10.50 -6.47 14.58
C ALA A 70 -10.97 -5.79 13.28
N GLY A 71 -12.13 -5.11 13.30
CA GLY A 71 -12.63 -4.32 12.18
C GLY A 71 -11.65 -3.21 11.77
N MET A 72 -11.17 -2.42 12.73
CA MET A 72 -10.17 -1.37 12.47
C MET A 72 -8.87 -1.92 11.85
N MET A 73 -8.44 -3.11 12.27
CA MET A 73 -7.26 -3.75 11.70
C MET A 73 -7.48 -4.16 10.24
N VAL A 74 -8.64 -4.70 9.94
CA VAL A 74 -9.05 -5.05 8.57
C VAL A 74 -9.12 -3.79 7.70
N ASP A 75 -9.78 -2.73 8.17
CA ASP A 75 -9.89 -1.45 7.46
C ASP A 75 -8.50 -0.85 7.18
N TRP A 76 -7.60 -0.90 8.16
CA TRP A 76 -6.22 -0.43 7.98
C TRP A 76 -5.47 -1.21 6.88
N ILE A 77 -5.61 -2.54 6.84
CA ILE A 77 -5.00 -3.37 5.79
C ILE A 77 -5.60 -3.02 4.41
N PHE A 78 -6.92 -2.82 4.33
CA PHE A 78 -7.57 -2.41 3.09
C PHE A 78 -7.11 -1.02 2.64
N ASP A 79 -6.97 -0.05 3.55
CA ASP A 79 -6.50 1.30 3.21
C ASP A 79 -5.08 1.28 2.63
N LEU A 80 -4.18 0.47 3.21
CA LEU A 80 -2.83 0.28 2.67
C LEU A 80 -2.86 -0.25 1.22
N ARG A 81 -3.66 -1.29 0.95
CA ARG A 81 -3.80 -1.86 -0.40
C ARG A 81 -4.43 -0.87 -1.38
N MET A 82 -5.44 -0.13 -0.94
CA MET A 82 -6.08 0.88 -1.77
C MET A 82 -5.11 2.00 -2.15
N ARG A 83 -4.26 2.45 -1.23
CA ARG A 83 -3.23 3.46 -1.53
C ARG A 83 -2.22 2.98 -2.57
N GLU A 84 -1.81 1.72 -2.54
CA GLU A 84 -0.95 1.13 -3.56
C GLU A 84 -1.65 1.09 -4.92
N GLN A 85 -2.89 0.62 -4.98
CA GLN A 85 -3.66 0.51 -6.22
C GLN A 85 -4.03 1.87 -6.84
N THR A 86 -4.28 2.87 -6.01
CA THR A 86 -4.60 4.24 -6.47
C THR A 86 -3.36 5.11 -6.71
N GLY A 87 -2.16 4.57 -6.57
CA GLY A 87 -0.92 5.28 -6.80
C GLY A 87 -0.61 6.39 -5.77
N MET A 88 -1.22 6.32 -4.58
CA MET A 88 -0.98 7.29 -3.51
C MET A 88 0.12 6.85 -2.54
N ALA A 89 0.62 5.63 -2.66
CA ALA A 89 1.72 5.11 -1.87
C ALA A 89 3.07 5.60 -2.40
N THR A 90 4.07 5.68 -1.50
CA THR A 90 5.46 5.90 -1.90
C THR A 90 6.08 4.57 -2.29
N VAL A 91 6.69 4.52 -3.46
CA VAL A 91 7.41 3.34 -3.96
C VAL A 91 8.72 3.16 -3.19
N GLN A 92 9.14 1.91 -2.98
CA GLN A 92 10.41 1.63 -2.27
C GLN A 92 11.48 0.99 -3.16
N SER A 93 11.30 1.02 -4.47
CA SER A 93 12.21 0.42 -5.44
C SER A 93 13.52 1.19 -5.58
N LYS A 94 14.58 0.50 -6.02
CA LYS A 94 15.90 1.08 -6.31
C LYS A 94 16.39 0.58 -7.67
N GLY A 95 17.00 1.49 -8.45
CA GLY A 95 17.48 1.15 -9.80
C GLY A 95 16.35 0.87 -10.78
N HIS A 96 15.14 1.28 -10.45
CA HIS A 96 13.93 1.04 -11.23
C HIS A 96 13.85 1.92 -12.49
N LEU A 97 12.96 1.51 -13.39
CA LEU A 97 12.57 2.27 -14.57
C LEU A 97 11.32 3.10 -14.26
N LEU A 98 11.36 4.38 -14.58
CA LEU A 98 10.16 5.23 -14.60
C LEU A 98 9.56 5.24 -16.01
N ILE A 99 8.24 5.03 -16.11
CA ILE A 99 7.45 5.28 -17.33
C ILE A 99 6.51 6.44 -17.00
N ILE A 100 6.67 7.54 -17.69
CA ILE A 100 5.96 8.78 -17.41
C ILE A 100 4.98 9.06 -18.53
N ASN A 101 3.78 9.47 -18.15
CA ASN A 101 2.57 9.57 -18.95
C ASN A 101 1.95 8.20 -19.29
N PHE A 102 0.66 8.22 -19.56
CA PHE A 102 -0.13 7.03 -19.87
C PHE A 102 -1.06 7.30 -21.06
N PRO A 103 -0.53 7.29 -22.31
CA PRO A 103 -1.33 7.57 -23.49
C PRO A 103 -2.48 6.58 -23.69
N ASN A 104 -2.23 5.31 -23.50
CA ASN A 104 -3.23 4.23 -23.48
C ASN A 104 -2.66 2.95 -22.85
N GLU A 105 -3.55 2.06 -22.45
CA GLU A 105 -3.22 0.79 -21.80
C GLU A 105 -2.34 -0.11 -22.67
N THR A 106 -2.70 -0.28 -23.95
CA THR A 106 -2.00 -1.19 -24.87
C THR A 106 -0.53 -0.81 -25.02
N ARG A 107 -0.25 0.49 -25.16
CA ARG A 107 1.12 1.00 -25.32
C ARG A 107 1.97 0.74 -24.08
N VAL A 108 1.47 1.15 -22.92
CA VAL A 108 2.22 1.00 -21.65
C VAL A 108 2.41 -0.48 -21.32
N ARG A 109 1.38 -1.31 -21.53
CA ARG A 109 1.47 -2.74 -21.32
C ARG A 109 2.54 -3.38 -22.21
N HIS A 110 2.58 -3.06 -23.50
CA HIS A 110 3.60 -3.58 -24.41
C HIS A 110 5.02 -3.19 -23.98
N ILE A 111 5.25 -1.93 -23.56
CA ILE A 111 6.56 -1.51 -23.07
C ILE A 111 6.96 -2.30 -21.82
N VAL A 112 6.02 -2.50 -20.89
CA VAL A 112 6.24 -3.29 -19.68
C VAL A 112 6.58 -4.74 -20.03
N GLU A 113 5.78 -5.38 -20.89
CA GLU A 113 5.98 -6.78 -21.29
C GLU A 113 7.32 -6.97 -22.04
N GLU A 114 7.67 -6.06 -22.93
CA GLU A 114 8.93 -6.09 -23.66
C GLU A 114 10.13 -5.94 -22.72
N PHE A 115 10.05 -4.98 -21.78
CA PHE A 115 11.09 -4.73 -20.80
C PHE A 115 11.28 -5.90 -19.82
N VAL A 116 10.20 -6.52 -19.36
CA VAL A 116 10.24 -7.67 -18.45
C VAL A 116 10.67 -8.96 -19.17
N SER A 117 10.43 -9.09 -20.48
CA SER A 117 10.85 -10.26 -21.26
C SER A 117 12.36 -10.29 -21.53
N ASP A 118 13.05 -9.16 -21.44
CA ASP A 118 14.52 -9.11 -21.54
C ASP A 118 15.15 -9.73 -20.29
N GLU A 119 15.97 -10.77 -20.48
CA GLU A 119 16.64 -11.49 -19.39
C GLU A 119 17.49 -10.59 -18.49
N ASN A 120 18.08 -9.52 -19.05
CA ASN A 120 18.89 -8.56 -18.31
C ASN A 120 18.07 -7.63 -17.41
N HIS A 121 16.78 -7.46 -17.71
CA HIS A 121 15.89 -6.52 -17.05
C HIS A 121 14.73 -7.17 -16.27
N LYS A 122 14.63 -8.49 -16.30
CA LYS A 122 13.53 -9.28 -15.70
C LYS A 122 13.24 -9.00 -14.22
N LYS A 123 14.23 -8.49 -13.49
CA LYS A 123 14.13 -8.19 -12.05
C LYS A 123 14.05 -6.69 -11.75
N VAL A 124 14.00 -5.85 -12.79
CA VAL A 124 13.92 -4.40 -12.59
C VAL A 124 12.48 -4.02 -12.34
N ASP A 125 12.25 -3.28 -11.25
CA ASP A 125 10.95 -2.72 -10.97
C ASP A 125 10.64 -1.59 -11.95
N ILE A 126 9.38 -1.46 -12.32
CA ILE A 126 8.86 -0.41 -13.20
C ILE A 126 7.87 0.42 -12.40
N VAL A 127 8.02 1.74 -12.45
CA VAL A 127 7.10 2.67 -11.81
C VAL A 127 6.44 3.54 -12.86
N VAL A 128 5.13 3.42 -13.00
CA VAL A 128 4.34 4.23 -13.93
C VAL A 128 3.86 5.49 -13.21
N VAL A 129 4.14 6.66 -13.79
CA VAL A 129 3.79 7.97 -13.24
C VAL A 129 2.82 8.68 -14.16
N THR A 130 1.61 8.98 -13.69
CA THR A 130 0.61 9.73 -14.45
C THR A 130 -0.53 10.22 -13.55
N ASP A 131 -1.23 11.25 -13.97
CA ASP A 131 -2.47 11.77 -13.36
C ASP A 131 -3.74 11.39 -14.15
N THR A 132 -3.58 10.81 -15.35
CA THR A 132 -4.70 10.56 -16.28
C THR A 132 -5.56 9.37 -15.90
N ILE A 133 -5.06 8.42 -15.10
CA ILE A 133 -5.79 7.23 -14.63
C ILE A 133 -5.91 7.24 -13.11
N GLN A 134 -6.96 6.63 -12.59
CA GLN A 134 -7.18 6.50 -11.14
C GLN A 134 -6.57 5.23 -10.55
N THR A 135 -6.56 4.18 -11.33
CA THR A 135 -6.01 2.87 -10.96
C THR A 135 -5.32 2.26 -12.16
N MET A 136 -4.29 1.45 -11.91
CA MET A 136 -3.60 0.75 -12.97
C MET A 136 -4.53 -0.30 -13.61
N PRO A 137 -4.75 -0.27 -14.94
CA PRO A 137 -5.72 -1.17 -15.60
C PRO A 137 -5.21 -2.61 -15.74
N PHE A 138 -3.94 -2.86 -15.50
CA PHE A 138 -3.33 -4.20 -15.49
C PHE A 138 -2.46 -4.39 -14.27
N SER A 139 -2.28 -5.64 -13.85
CA SER A 139 -1.44 -6.00 -12.70
C SER A 139 -0.23 -6.81 -13.17
N HIS A 140 0.95 -6.40 -12.73
CA HIS A 140 2.19 -7.15 -12.92
C HIS A 140 3.02 -7.04 -11.64
N SER A 141 3.71 -8.12 -11.26
CA SER A 141 4.43 -8.20 -9.97
C SER A 141 5.52 -7.14 -9.79
N ASN A 142 6.11 -6.66 -10.88
CA ASN A 142 7.21 -5.71 -10.87
C ASN A 142 6.77 -4.29 -11.28
N VAL A 143 5.45 -4.04 -11.37
CA VAL A 143 4.92 -2.74 -11.78
C VAL A 143 4.24 -2.07 -10.59
N SER A 144 4.70 -0.89 -10.24
CA SER A 144 4.09 0.01 -9.28
C SER A 144 3.50 1.23 -9.98
N PHE A 145 2.53 1.87 -9.35
CA PHE A 145 1.87 3.05 -9.88
C PHE A 145 2.00 4.22 -8.92
N VAL A 146 2.32 5.40 -9.44
CA VAL A 146 2.29 6.67 -8.71
C VAL A 146 1.39 7.64 -9.46
N ARG A 147 0.28 7.98 -8.83
CA ARG A 147 -0.65 8.95 -9.36
C ARG A 147 -0.23 10.37 -8.96
N GLY A 148 0.00 11.21 -9.93
CA GLY A 148 0.32 12.62 -9.72
C GLY A 148 0.72 13.27 -11.03
N SER A 149 0.74 14.62 -11.02
CA SER A 149 1.18 15.39 -12.16
C SER A 149 2.67 15.14 -12.44
N PRO A 150 3.05 14.80 -13.67
CA PRO A 150 4.46 14.65 -14.05
C PRO A 150 5.27 15.96 -14.00
N LEU A 151 4.64 17.08 -13.70
CA LEU A 151 5.28 18.39 -13.55
C LEU A 151 5.53 18.77 -12.08
N GLU A 152 5.05 17.95 -11.12
CA GLU A 152 5.14 18.22 -9.69
C GLU A 152 6.25 17.42 -9.02
N GLU A 153 7.07 18.08 -8.22
CA GLU A 153 8.19 17.47 -7.48
C GLU A 153 7.70 16.40 -6.50
N GLU A 154 6.57 16.61 -5.80
CA GLU A 154 6.01 15.67 -4.86
C GLU A 154 5.73 14.29 -5.50
N THR A 155 5.31 14.28 -6.77
CA THR A 155 5.08 13.07 -7.53
C THR A 155 6.38 12.26 -7.68
N TYR A 156 7.49 12.92 -7.97
CA TYR A 156 8.80 12.29 -8.11
C TYR A 156 9.40 11.86 -6.77
N GLN A 157 9.13 12.58 -5.69
CA GLN A 157 9.50 12.13 -4.34
C GLN A 157 8.81 10.80 -4.00
N ARG A 158 7.50 10.65 -4.31
CA ARG A 158 6.76 9.39 -4.14
C ARG A 158 7.24 8.29 -5.08
N ALA A 159 7.59 8.64 -6.31
CA ALA A 159 8.16 7.72 -7.30
C ALA A 159 9.63 7.37 -7.03
N GLN A 160 10.29 7.98 -6.04
CA GLN A 160 11.71 7.80 -5.69
C GLN A 160 12.65 8.04 -6.89
N LEU A 161 12.45 9.16 -7.61
CA LEU A 161 13.23 9.52 -8.79
C LEU A 161 14.75 9.46 -8.55
N ASP A 162 15.23 9.93 -7.39
CA ASP A 162 16.65 9.91 -7.02
C ASP A 162 17.27 8.50 -6.98
N ARG A 163 16.43 7.47 -6.93
CA ARG A 163 16.86 6.06 -6.91
C ARG A 163 16.57 5.35 -8.23
N ALA A 164 15.97 6.03 -9.18
CA ALA A 164 15.71 5.48 -10.50
C ALA A 164 16.99 5.40 -11.34
N SER A 165 17.07 4.42 -12.23
CA SER A 165 18.18 4.28 -13.18
C SER A 165 17.88 4.96 -14.52
N ARG A 166 16.63 4.92 -14.93
CA ARG A 166 16.17 5.41 -16.24
C ARG A 166 14.75 5.95 -16.14
N ALA A 167 14.41 6.87 -17.03
CA ALA A 167 13.06 7.37 -17.22
C ALA A 167 12.71 7.37 -18.72
N ILE A 168 11.54 6.82 -19.06
CA ILE A 168 10.95 6.88 -20.40
C ILE A 168 9.75 7.81 -20.31
N ILE A 169 9.77 8.88 -21.06
CA ILE A 169 8.67 9.85 -21.11
C ILE A 169 7.90 9.62 -22.40
N LEU A 170 6.67 9.18 -22.27
CA LEU A 170 5.78 8.93 -23.40
C LEU A 170 5.03 10.20 -23.78
N SER A 171 4.64 10.30 -25.03
CA SER A 171 3.70 11.29 -25.50
C SER A 171 2.36 11.14 -24.76
N THR A 172 1.72 12.26 -24.44
CA THR A 172 0.41 12.24 -23.76
C THR A 172 -0.71 11.84 -24.71
N SER A 173 -0.59 12.23 -25.98
CA SER A 173 -1.54 11.88 -27.04
C SER A 173 -0.87 12.01 -28.41
N TYR A 174 -1.08 11.04 -29.28
CA TYR A 174 -0.55 11.07 -30.65
C TYR A 174 -1.26 12.06 -31.57
N ASN A 175 -2.43 12.56 -31.15
CA ASN A 175 -3.23 13.51 -31.91
C ASN A 175 -3.13 14.95 -31.40
N ASP A 176 -2.38 15.19 -30.32
CA ASP A 176 -2.23 16.51 -29.71
C ASP A 176 -0.86 17.13 -30.12
N PRO A 177 -0.86 18.22 -30.89
CA PRO A 177 0.38 18.92 -31.26
C PRO A 177 1.18 19.44 -30.06
N ASN A 178 0.53 19.64 -28.90
CA ASN A 178 1.19 20.13 -27.69
C ASN A 178 1.88 19.00 -26.89
N SER A 179 1.69 17.75 -27.27
CA SER A 179 2.24 16.62 -26.55
C SER A 179 3.77 16.69 -26.38
N ASP A 180 4.50 17.09 -27.43
CA ASP A 180 5.96 17.23 -27.39
C ASP A 180 6.41 18.32 -26.40
N SER A 181 5.64 19.40 -26.28
CA SER A 181 5.92 20.45 -25.28
C SER A 181 5.76 19.95 -23.85
N VAL A 182 4.76 19.12 -23.58
CA VAL A 182 4.58 18.48 -22.28
C VAL A 182 5.74 17.53 -21.99
N VAL A 183 6.11 16.69 -22.96
CA VAL A 183 7.24 15.75 -22.83
C VAL A 183 8.55 16.48 -22.56
N ALA A 184 8.84 17.58 -23.28
CA ALA A 184 10.04 18.39 -23.05
C ALA A 184 10.03 19.06 -21.66
N SER A 185 8.86 19.54 -21.21
CA SER A 185 8.71 20.12 -19.86
C SER A 185 8.97 19.08 -18.76
N VAL A 186 8.43 17.90 -18.91
CA VAL A 186 8.65 16.76 -17.99
C VAL A 186 10.13 16.36 -17.98
N ALA A 187 10.77 16.27 -19.15
CA ALA A 187 12.19 15.96 -19.27
C ALA A 187 13.06 17.00 -18.54
N SER A 188 12.72 18.30 -18.68
CA SER A 188 13.38 19.38 -17.96
C SER A 188 13.21 19.27 -16.44
N VAL A 189 12.02 18.94 -15.96
CA VAL A 189 11.78 18.73 -14.52
C VAL A 189 12.65 17.59 -13.98
N ILE A 190 12.69 16.44 -14.67
CA ILE A 190 13.51 15.29 -14.25
C ILE A 190 14.99 15.64 -14.25
N HIS A 191 15.48 16.29 -15.31
CA HIS A 191 16.87 16.70 -15.41
C HIS A 191 17.28 17.66 -14.27
N ASN A 192 16.40 18.58 -13.89
CA ASN A 192 16.66 19.49 -12.77
C ASN A 192 16.63 18.81 -11.42
N LEU A 193 15.71 17.84 -11.19
CA LEU A 193 15.58 17.14 -9.92
C LEU A 193 16.67 16.08 -9.75
N SER A 194 16.99 15.33 -10.80
CA SER A 194 17.90 14.18 -10.72
C SER A 194 18.72 14.02 -12.02
N PRO A 195 19.78 14.83 -12.20
CA PRO A 195 20.58 14.86 -13.43
C PRO A 195 21.27 13.53 -13.80
N HIS A 196 21.37 12.60 -12.85
CA HIS A 196 22.01 11.29 -13.05
C HIS A 196 21.08 10.25 -13.68
N VAL A 197 19.76 10.51 -13.70
CA VAL A 197 18.78 9.61 -14.31
C VAL A 197 18.85 9.77 -15.83
N ARG A 198 19.09 8.65 -16.53
CA ARG A 198 19.06 8.67 -17.99
C ARG A 198 17.62 8.78 -18.48
N VAL A 199 17.34 9.81 -19.26
CA VAL A 199 16.02 10.08 -19.81
C VAL A 199 15.95 9.66 -21.27
N VAL A 200 14.85 9.05 -21.68
CA VAL A 200 14.46 8.80 -23.06
C VAL A 200 13.10 9.45 -23.26
N ALA A 201 13.02 10.39 -24.15
CA ALA A 201 11.80 11.16 -24.40
C ALA A 201 11.23 10.86 -25.79
N GLU A 202 9.94 10.58 -25.86
CA GLU A 202 9.23 10.41 -27.13
C GLU A 202 8.96 11.78 -27.77
N CYS A 203 9.36 11.95 -29.02
CA CYS A 203 9.09 13.17 -29.81
C CYS A 203 8.27 12.78 -31.04
N MET A 204 7.10 13.40 -31.21
CA MET A 204 6.16 13.07 -32.27
C MET A 204 6.49 13.79 -33.58
N SER A 205 7.05 14.98 -33.48
CA SER A 205 7.35 15.81 -34.64
C SER A 205 8.84 16.19 -34.70
N ILE A 206 9.47 15.89 -35.82
CA ILE A 206 10.88 16.27 -36.07
C ILE A 206 11.11 17.79 -36.00
N ASN A 207 10.07 18.58 -36.23
CA ASN A 207 10.14 20.03 -36.12
C ASN A 207 10.23 20.54 -34.68
N HIS A 208 9.96 19.67 -33.71
CA HIS A 208 9.99 19.97 -32.28
C HIS A 208 11.32 19.59 -31.62
N ASP A 209 12.30 19.12 -32.38
CA ASP A 209 13.65 18.76 -31.90
C ASP A 209 14.30 19.88 -31.08
N LEU A 210 14.06 21.16 -31.46
CA LEU A 210 14.53 22.33 -30.71
C LEU A 210 14.05 22.40 -29.26
N LEU A 211 12.91 21.76 -28.90
CA LEU A 211 12.41 21.73 -27.52
C LEU A 211 13.34 20.91 -26.61
N PHE A 212 14.08 19.98 -27.19
CA PHE A 212 14.98 19.06 -26.47
C PHE A 212 16.46 19.51 -26.58
N ALA A 213 16.78 20.50 -27.38
CA ALA A 213 18.16 20.92 -27.69
C ALA A 213 18.99 21.36 -26.48
N ASN A 214 18.33 21.85 -25.42
CA ASN A 214 18.98 22.28 -24.16
C ASN A 214 19.12 21.17 -23.13
N LEU A 215 18.57 19.99 -23.39
CA LEU A 215 18.61 18.85 -22.52
C LEU A 215 19.76 17.96 -22.99
N LYS A 216 20.93 18.15 -22.40
CA LYS A 216 22.12 17.34 -22.71
C LYS A 216 21.86 15.91 -22.18
N ASP A 217 22.09 14.91 -23.03
CA ASP A 217 21.99 13.48 -22.71
C ASP A 217 20.57 12.87 -22.69
N ILE A 218 19.60 13.44 -23.43
CA ILE A 218 18.28 12.83 -23.71
C ILE A 218 18.22 12.24 -25.11
#